data_9079efd25a3b7bc9a1c5ce116434bbd4
#
_entry.id   9079efd25a3b7bc9a1c5ce116434bbd4
#
_cell.length_a   1.000
_cell.length_b   1.000
_cell.length_c   1.000
_cell.angle_alpha   90.00
_cell.angle_beta   90.00
_cell.angle_gamma   90.00
#
_symmetry.space_group_name_H-M   'P 1'
#
loop_
_entity.id
_entity.type
_entity.pdbx_description
1 polymer ?
#
loop_
_entity_poly.entity_id
_entity_poly.type
_entity_poly.pdbx_seq_one_letter_code
_entity_poly.pdbx_strand_id
1 'polypeptide(L)'
;MSTSIAVPFTFSGGSLQITDDAMTIARQEIIDVIMTDNYERVMSPYYGASTRRLLFQQLDSLVVADYKEETLEMLNSYLSNSRVMSLTVTDRSPDRSGSGPGDVDATLYVNVQYRLNSDPSTPASVSISVVNPQFITSTTPV
;
A
#
# COMPACT_ATOMS: atom_id res chain seq x y z
N MET A 1 -14.69 19.70 -1.14
CA MET A 1 -14.85 18.25 -0.86
C MET A 1 -14.32 17.47 -2.05
N SER A 2 -13.40 16.59 -1.84
CA SER A 2 -12.95 15.66 -2.88
C SER A 2 -13.84 14.42 -2.86
N THR A 3 -14.32 14.04 -4.01
CA THR A 3 -15.16 12.87 -4.22
C THR A 3 -14.37 11.85 -5.02
N SER A 4 -14.37 10.60 -4.65
CA SER A 4 -13.66 9.54 -5.35
C SER A 4 -14.58 8.36 -5.65
N ILE A 5 -14.22 7.59 -6.65
CA ILE A 5 -14.90 6.32 -6.96
C ILE A 5 -14.54 5.30 -5.89
N ALA A 6 -15.54 4.59 -5.34
CA ALA A 6 -15.30 3.56 -4.34
C ALA A 6 -14.54 2.36 -4.94
N VAL A 7 -13.50 1.91 -4.24
CA VAL A 7 -12.75 0.68 -4.61
C VAL A 7 -12.97 -0.34 -3.48
N PRO A 8 -13.41 -1.55 -3.78
CA PRO A 8 -13.70 -2.14 -5.10
C PRO A 8 -14.93 -1.51 -5.78
N PHE A 9 -14.92 -1.54 -7.11
CA PHE A 9 -15.99 -0.97 -7.90
C PHE A 9 -17.32 -1.68 -7.62
N THR A 10 -18.28 -0.96 -7.07
CA THR A 10 -19.63 -1.45 -6.82
C THR A 10 -20.64 -0.61 -7.59
N PHE A 11 -21.61 -1.28 -8.18
CA PHE A 11 -22.70 -0.63 -8.90
C PHE A 11 -23.97 -0.73 -8.05
N SER A 12 -24.60 0.40 -7.82
CA SER A 12 -25.90 0.47 -7.17
C SER A 12 -26.87 1.26 -8.06
N GLY A 13 -27.99 0.66 -8.41
CA GLY A 13 -28.99 1.32 -9.26
C GLY A 13 -28.51 1.72 -10.66
N GLY A 14 -27.51 1.02 -11.22
CA GLY A 14 -26.96 1.32 -12.55
C GLY A 14 -25.90 2.43 -12.55
N SER A 15 -25.55 2.98 -11.40
CA SER A 15 -24.51 3.99 -11.23
C SER A 15 -23.33 3.48 -10.44
N LEU A 16 -22.14 3.99 -10.74
CA LEU A 16 -20.92 3.70 -9.99
C LEU A 16 -21.01 4.33 -8.61
N GLN A 17 -20.68 3.57 -7.58
CA GLN A 17 -20.70 4.07 -6.22
C GLN A 17 -19.56 5.06 -5.97
N ILE A 18 -19.89 6.20 -5.39
CA ILE A 18 -18.95 7.28 -5.07
C ILE A 18 -18.82 7.36 -3.55
N THR A 19 -17.61 7.66 -3.07
CA THR A 19 -17.35 7.90 -1.66
C THR A 19 -16.84 9.32 -1.45
N ASP A 20 -17.33 9.97 -0.41
CA ASP A 20 -16.88 11.30 0.05
C ASP A 20 -16.14 11.21 1.38
N ASP A 21 -16.01 9.99 1.93
CA ASP A 21 -15.29 9.78 3.17
C ASP A 21 -13.78 10.00 2.97
N ALA A 22 -13.25 11.05 3.61
CA ALA A 22 -11.86 11.45 3.49
C ALA A 22 -10.87 10.36 3.91
N MET A 23 -11.24 9.54 4.89
CA MET A 23 -10.43 8.40 5.36
C MET A 23 -10.31 7.32 4.29
N THR A 24 -11.44 6.97 3.67
CA THR A 24 -11.51 5.99 2.59
C THR A 24 -10.74 6.48 1.36
N ILE A 25 -10.87 7.75 1.01
CA ILE A 25 -10.15 8.35 -0.12
C ILE A 25 -8.63 8.32 0.13
N ALA A 26 -8.17 8.75 1.30
CA ALA A 26 -6.75 8.72 1.65
C ALA A 26 -6.17 7.30 1.63
N ARG A 27 -6.92 6.32 2.12
CA ARG A 27 -6.54 4.92 2.06
C ARG A 27 -6.38 4.42 0.63
N GLN A 28 -7.32 4.75 -0.26
CA GLN A 28 -7.26 4.38 -1.67
C GLN A 28 -6.07 5.02 -2.38
N GLU A 29 -5.80 6.30 -2.13
CA GLU A 29 -4.64 7.01 -2.68
C GLU A 29 -3.32 6.36 -2.25
N ILE A 30 -3.19 6.00 -0.97
CA ILE A 30 -1.99 5.31 -0.45
C ILE A 30 -1.80 3.95 -1.12
N ILE A 31 -2.85 3.15 -1.23
CA ILE A 31 -2.81 1.84 -1.87
C ILE A 31 -2.41 1.98 -3.34
N ASP A 32 -2.98 2.97 -4.04
CA ASP A 32 -2.68 3.22 -5.44
C ASP A 32 -1.19 3.55 -5.67
N VAL A 33 -0.61 4.42 -4.87
CA VAL A 33 0.81 4.77 -4.96
C VAL A 33 1.71 3.54 -4.68
N ILE A 34 1.40 2.76 -3.65
CA ILE A 34 2.22 1.62 -3.25
C ILE A 34 2.14 0.47 -4.25
N MET A 35 0.97 0.24 -4.84
CA MET A 35 0.74 -0.85 -5.78
C MET A 35 1.11 -0.51 -7.22
N THR A 36 1.38 0.75 -7.54
CA THR A 36 1.79 1.19 -8.88
C THR A 36 3.31 1.10 -9.01
N ASP A 37 3.77 0.53 -10.11
CA ASP A 37 5.19 0.49 -10.45
C ASP A 37 5.60 1.72 -11.27
N ASN A 38 6.85 2.13 -11.16
CA ASN A 38 7.41 3.21 -11.98
C ASN A 38 7.28 2.84 -13.47
N TYR A 39 6.96 3.83 -14.29
CA TYR A 39 6.70 3.70 -15.73
C TYR A 39 5.40 2.98 -16.10
N GLU A 40 4.57 2.61 -15.14
CA GLU A 40 3.25 2.01 -15.40
C GLU A 40 2.24 3.06 -15.90
N ARG A 41 2.36 4.31 -15.43
CA ARG A 41 1.51 5.42 -15.88
C ARG A 41 2.16 6.21 -16.99
N VAL A 42 1.49 6.28 -18.15
CA VAL A 42 2.00 6.94 -19.36
C VAL A 42 2.29 8.44 -19.15
N MET A 43 1.42 9.14 -18.40
CA MET A 43 1.55 10.59 -18.19
C MET A 43 2.34 10.96 -16.93
N SER A 44 2.72 9.98 -16.12
CA SER A 44 3.45 10.18 -14.88
C SER A 44 4.40 9.00 -14.64
N PRO A 45 5.50 8.93 -15.39
CA PRO A 45 6.38 7.76 -15.37
C PRO A 45 7.07 7.52 -14.01
N TYR A 46 7.22 8.55 -13.20
CA TYR A 46 7.85 8.47 -11.88
C TYR A 46 6.84 8.27 -10.74
N TYR A 47 5.56 8.12 -11.07
CA TYR A 47 4.53 7.82 -10.08
C TYR A 47 4.57 6.35 -9.69
N GLY A 48 4.51 6.08 -8.39
CA GLY A 48 4.45 4.72 -7.85
C GLY A 48 5.71 4.31 -7.08
N ALA A 49 5.51 3.55 -6.01
CA ALA A 49 6.57 3.15 -5.10
C ALA A 49 7.38 1.94 -5.58
N SER A 50 6.96 1.26 -6.65
CA SER A 50 7.61 0.05 -7.16
C SER A 50 7.86 -1.02 -6.10
N THR A 51 6.89 -1.22 -5.22
CA THR A 51 6.99 -2.14 -4.08
C THR A 51 7.27 -3.58 -4.51
N ARG A 52 6.78 -3.98 -5.69
CA ARG A 52 7.02 -5.32 -6.25
C ARG A 52 8.50 -5.61 -6.47
N ARG A 53 9.34 -4.60 -6.70
CA ARG A 53 10.78 -4.79 -6.84
C ARG A 53 11.42 -5.37 -5.59
N LEU A 54 10.89 -5.04 -4.41
CA LEU A 54 11.40 -5.59 -3.14
C LEU A 54 11.19 -7.09 -3.01
N LEU A 55 10.18 -7.67 -3.68
CA LEU A 55 9.93 -9.11 -3.68
C LEU A 55 11.06 -9.92 -4.33
N PHE A 56 11.83 -9.29 -5.22
CA PHE A 56 12.92 -9.91 -5.96
C PHE A 56 14.30 -9.52 -5.43
N GLN A 57 14.36 -8.69 -4.41
CA GLN A 57 15.59 -8.25 -3.78
C GLN A 57 15.78 -8.90 -2.42
N GLN A 58 17.01 -9.06 -2.02
CA GLN A 58 17.32 -9.42 -0.64
C GLN A 58 16.95 -8.24 0.26
N LEU A 59 16.06 -8.49 1.22
CA LEU A 59 15.61 -7.45 2.17
C LEU A 59 16.69 -7.19 3.20
N ASP A 60 17.70 -6.44 2.79
CA ASP A 60 18.70 -5.89 3.70
C ASP A 60 18.19 -4.60 4.34
N SER A 61 18.69 -4.30 5.52
CA SER A 61 18.31 -3.10 6.28
C SER A 61 18.53 -1.81 5.49
N LEU A 62 19.56 -1.76 4.66
CA LEU A 62 19.85 -0.61 3.81
C LEU A 62 18.80 -0.46 2.68
N VAL A 63 18.50 -1.54 1.98
CA VAL A 63 17.48 -1.55 0.90
C VAL A 63 16.11 -1.15 1.43
N VAL A 64 15.75 -1.64 2.60
CA VAL A 64 14.48 -1.28 3.25
C VAL A 64 14.48 0.19 3.68
N ALA A 65 15.58 0.72 4.18
CA ALA A 65 15.70 2.11 4.60
C ALA A 65 15.57 3.06 3.40
N ASP A 66 16.27 2.80 2.30
CA ASP A 66 16.20 3.59 1.07
C ASP A 66 14.78 3.58 0.49
N TYR A 67 14.16 2.41 0.42
CA TYR A 67 12.78 2.28 -0.04
C TYR A 67 11.79 3.09 0.82
N LYS A 68 11.96 3.04 2.15
CA LYS A 68 11.11 3.79 3.07
C LYS A 68 11.21 5.30 2.85
N GLU A 69 12.42 5.81 2.73
CA GLU A 69 12.67 7.24 2.54
C GLU A 69 12.07 7.71 1.21
N GLU A 70 12.36 7.03 0.11
CA GLU A 70 11.85 7.33 -1.21
C GLU A 70 10.31 7.27 -1.26
N THR A 71 9.73 6.23 -0.66
CA THR A 71 8.27 6.05 -0.65
C THR A 71 7.56 7.07 0.22
N LEU A 72 8.15 7.46 1.37
CA LEU A 72 7.60 8.51 2.23
C LEU A 72 7.58 9.86 1.52
N GLU A 73 8.67 10.22 0.86
CA GLU A 73 8.75 11.46 0.10
C GLU A 73 7.70 11.47 -1.03
N MET A 74 7.61 10.38 -1.77
CA MET A 74 6.64 10.23 -2.84
C MET A 74 5.19 10.32 -2.34
N LEU A 75 4.83 9.58 -1.30
CA LEU A 75 3.50 9.63 -0.71
C LEU A 75 3.14 11.05 -0.26
N ASN A 76 4.04 11.73 0.45
CA ASN A 76 3.79 13.10 0.90
C ASN A 76 3.73 14.13 -0.23
N SER A 77 4.30 13.83 -1.40
CA SER A 77 4.19 14.70 -2.57
C SER A 77 2.89 14.54 -3.34
N TYR A 78 2.31 13.34 -3.35
CA TYR A 78 1.08 13.06 -4.11
C TYR A 78 -0.19 13.14 -3.25
N LEU A 79 -0.11 12.92 -1.94
CA LEU A 79 -1.25 13.01 -1.05
C LEU A 79 -1.58 14.48 -0.75
N SER A 80 -2.77 14.93 -1.12
CA SER A 80 -3.21 16.31 -0.91
C SER A 80 -3.86 16.55 0.46
N ASN A 81 -4.63 15.57 0.94
CA ASN A 81 -5.47 15.70 2.13
C ASN A 81 -4.99 14.90 3.34
N SER A 82 -3.89 14.18 3.20
CA SER A 82 -3.33 13.37 4.26
C SER A 82 -1.81 13.44 4.28
N ARG A 83 -1.23 13.11 5.42
CA ARG A 83 0.21 13.06 5.62
C ARG A 83 0.62 11.72 6.19
N VAL A 84 1.58 11.10 5.56
CA VAL A 84 2.18 9.86 6.05
C VAL A 84 3.20 10.16 7.13
N MET A 85 3.06 9.46 8.26
CA MET A 85 3.92 9.63 9.44
C MET A 85 5.04 8.59 9.48
N SER A 86 4.70 7.34 9.17
CA SER A 86 5.66 6.25 9.16
C SER A 86 5.27 5.16 8.18
N LEU A 87 6.28 4.46 7.70
CA LEU A 87 6.15 3.31 6.81
C LEU A 87 7.01 2.18 7.36
N THR A 88 6.42 1.01 7.50
CA THR A 88 7.11 -0.20 7.95
C THR A 88 6.97 -1.28 6.91
N VAL A 89 8.07 -1.92 6.57
CA VAL A 89 8.13 -3.02 5.61
C VAL A 89 8.65 -4.26 6.33
N THR A 90 7.91 -5.35 6.25
CA THR A 90 8.29 -6.64 6.85
C THR A 90 8.01 -7.78 5.87
N ASP A 91 8.85 -8.78 5.90
CA ASP A 91 8.71 -10.01 5.14
C ASP A 91 7.88 -11.08 5.88
N ARG A 92 7.44 -10.77 7.08
CA ARG A 92 6.70 -11.68 7.96
C ARG A 92 5.35 -11.10 8.35
N SER A 93 4.33 -11.94 8.35
CA SER A 93 3.01 -11.55 8.86
C SER A 93 3.09 -11.14 10.34
N PRO A 94 2.53 -10.00 10.73
CA PRO A 94 2.53 -9.55 12.12
C PRO A 94 1.77 -10.51 13.07
N ASP A 95 0.87 -11.33 12.53
CA ASP A 95 0.04 -12.26 13.32
C ASP A 95 0.66 -13.64 13.50
N ARG A 96 1.79 -13.93 12.88
CA ARG A 96 2.46 -15.24 12.98
C ARG A 96 3.62 -15.22 13.99
N SER A 97 3.33 -15.48 15.22
CA SER A 97 4.34 -15.85 16.21
C SER A 97 4.61 -17.36 16.14
N GLY A 98 5.50 -17.82 15.29
CA GLY A 98 5.91 -19.22 15.29
C GLY A 98 6.00 -19.93 13.95
N SER A 99 6.50 -19.29 12.90
CA SER A 99 6.90 -20.02 11.69
C SER A 99 8.24 -20.72 11.91
N GLY A 100 8.24 -22.03 11.70
CA GLY A 100 9.46 -22.84 11.73
C GLY A 100 10.41 -22.49 10.58
N PRO A 101 11.68 -22.94 10.66
CA PRO A 101 12.64 -22.74 9.58
C PRO A 101 12.20 -23.55 8.34
N GLY A 102 11.68 -22.85 7.34
CA GLY A 102 11.21 -23.45 6.08
C GLY A 102 9.95 -22.80 5.49
N ASP A 103 9.26 -21.98 6.23
CA ASP A 103 8.09 -21.25 5.75
C ASP A 103 8.55 -19.95 5.06
N VAL A 104 8.92 -20.06 3.80
CA VAL A 104 9.25 -18.91 2.97
C VAL A 104 7.94 -18.24 2.56
N ASP A 105 7.44 -17.37 3.41
CA ASP A 105 6.33 -16.49 3.05
C ASP A 105 6.86 -15.50 2.00
N ALA A 106 6.59 -15.77 0.72
CA ALA A 106 6.90 -14.88 -0.37
C ALA A 106 5.97 -13.64 -0.38
N THR A 107 5.55 -13.20 0.80
CA THR A 107 4.63 -12.09 1.01
C THR A 107 5.35 -10.97 1.74
N LEU A 108 5.32 -9.80 1.13
CA LEU A 108 5.81 -8.57 1.73
C LEU A 108 4.65 -7.80 2.35
N TYR A 109 4.80 -7.40 3.59
CA TYR A 109 3.82 -6.59 4.31
C TYR A 109 4.31 -5.15 4.43
N VAL A 110 3.54 -4.23 3.89
CA VAL A 110 3.78 -2.79 4.00
C VAL A 110 2.70 -2.19 4.88
N ASN A 111 3.10 -1.63 6.01
CA ASN A 111 2.21 -0.92 6.92
C ASN A 111 2.50 0.57 6.87
N VAL A 112 1.48 1.35 6.56
CA VAL A 112 1.56 2.82 6.45
C VAL A 112 0.69 3.45 7.52
N GLN A 113 1.29 4.30 8.34
CA GLN A 113 0.58 5.13 9.31
C GLN A 113 0.44 6.55 8.75
N TYR A 114 -0.76 7.06 8.73
CA TYR A 114 -1.07 8.37 8.19
C TYR A 114 -2.08 9.12 9.05
N ARG A 115 -2.19 10.41 8.82
CA ARG A 115 -3.19 11.29 9.44
C ARG A 115 -3.83 12.15 8.37
N LEU A 116 -5.10 12.46 8.57
CA LEU A 116 -5.80 13.45 7.75
C LEU A 116 -5.39 14.85 8.17
N ASN A 117 -5.29 15.76 7.20
CA ASN A 117 -5.05 17.17 7.48
C ASN A 117 -6.26 17.83 8.16
N SER A 118 -7.46 17.32 7.91
CA SER A 118 -8.70 17.78 8.54
C SER A 118 -8.84 17.32 9.99
N ASP A 119 -8.28 16.16 10.35
CA ASP A 119 -8.28 15.63 11.72
C ASP A 119 -6.92 15.02 12.06
N PRO A 120 -5.95 15.85 12.47
CA PRO A 120 -4.60 15.36 12.79
C PRO A 120 -4.51 14.59 14.11
N SER A 121 -5.59 14.60 14.91
CA SER A 121 -5.62 13.93 16.22
C SER A 121 -5.83 12.41 16.10
N THR A 122 -6.47 11.96 15.02
CA THR A 122 -6.81 10.54 14.81
C THR A 122 -5.83 9.89 13.84
N PRO A 123 -4.87 9.09 14.32
CA PRO A 123 -3.99 8.32 13.46
C PRO A 123 -4.74 7.16 12.82
N ALA A 124 -4.49 6.92 11.55
CA ALA A 124 -4.98 5.76 10.83
C ALA A 124 -3.83 4.92 10.29
N SER A 125 -4.09 3.65 10.04
CA SER A 125 -3.12 2.74 9.44
C SER A 125 -3.74 1.94 8.31
N VAL A 126 -2.92 1.65 7.32
CA VAL A 126 -3.26 0.75 6.22
C VAL A 126 -2.17 -0.31 6.11
N SER A 127 -2.57 -1.57 6.08
CA SER A 127 -1.67 -2.70 5.85
C SER A 127 -1.92 -3.29 4.47
N ILE A 128 -0.88 -3.39 3.68
CA ILE A 128 -0.91 -3.91 2.32
C ILE A 128 -0.02 -5.14 2.26
N SER A 129 -0.57 -6.25 1.78
CA SER A 129 0.20 -7.46 1.50
C SER A 129 0.50 -7.55 0.00
N VAL A 130 1.77 -7.65 -0.34
CA VAL A 130 2.23 -7.82 -1.72
C VAL A 130 2.76 -9.24 -1.86
N VAL A 131 2.09 -10.04 -2.66
CA VAL A 131 2.43 -11.46 -2.87
C VAL A 131 3.15 -11.60 -4.21
N ASN A 132 4.23 -12.37 -4.22
CA ASN A 132 4.87 -12.75 -5.47
C ASN A 132 3.97 -13.75 -6.22
N PRO A 133 3.46 -13.45 -7.41
CA PRO A 133 2.54 -14.30 -8.14
C PRO A 133 3.13 -15.65 -8.52
N GLN A 134 4.45 -15.81 -8.53
CA GLN A 134 5.11 -17.09 -8.82
C GLN A 134 4.98 -18.10 -7.67
N PHE A 135 4.65 -17.64 -6.47
CA PHE A 135 4.50 -18.47 -5.27
C PHE A 135 3.03 -18.65 -4.85
N ILE A 136 2.08 -18.20 -5.64
CA ILE A 136 0.68 -18.52 -5.44
C ILE A 136 0.47 -19.98 -5.87
N THR A 137 0.86 -20.91 -5.03
CA THR A 137 0.33 -22.27 -5.08
C THR A 137 -1.14 -22.15 -4.72
N SER A 138 -2.00 -22.43 -5.71
CA SER A 138 -3.43 -22.58 -5.64
C SER A 138 -4.00 -22.70 -4.20
N THR A 139 -4.24 -21.62 -3.54
CA THR A 139 -5.12 -21.61 -2.41
C THR A 139 -6.52 -21.70 -2.97
N THR A 140 -7.13 -22.85 -2.79
CA THR A 140 -8.55 -23.05 -3.00
C THR A 140 -9.29 -21.91 -2.28
N PRO A 141 -10.05 -21.07 -3.00
CA PRO A 141 -10.91 -20.11 -2.34
C PRO A 141 -11.94 -20.87 -1.50
N VAL A 142 -11.95 -20.56 -0.24
CA VAL A 142 -12.99 -21.04 0.67
C VAL A 142 -14.18 -20.11 0.54
#